data_76e44c49d51fa836d89387f947298b0b
#
_entry.id   76e44c49d51fa836d89387f947298b0b
#
_cell.length_a   1.000
_cell.length_b   1.000
_cell.length_c   1.000
_cell.angle_alpha   90.00
_cell.angle_beta   90.00
_cell.angle_gamma   90.00
#
_symmetry.space_group_name_H-M   'P 1'
#
loop_
_entity.id
_entity.type
_entity.pdbx_description
1 polymer ?
#
loop_
_entity_poly.entity_id
_entity_poly.type
_entity_poly.pdbx_seq_one_letter_code
_entity_poly.pdbx_strand_id
1 'polypeptide(L)'
;MPQLRQLVRSGGGSTTDSLNVAVTGPAGFTADANSAAAGIDGTLLIAAAAVVVVLLLLIYRSPVLWLLPMLAVTGGLFTAQAAITLLARSGALTVTDLSAGILNVLVFGAATDYALLLIARYREQLRTAADHRTALAAAVRATTPAITAAGGTVIAAMLCLLAATINSNRGLGPVAALGIAGGLMASLTLLPALLAVTGRRVFWPRTPQLIHPTPTPAAERSSDAPGRPAAALAGPSRPWERLGGRLAHRPRRVWVLTSLVLAVGAFGLLDTRLGLPQAGMFRETVEAVHGQQLLDAHFPAGASAPAQILTDRDATSDVQDRARTTPGVIDVALATSSGSRTLLQATLADQPDSPAAQHTIAVLRQHLAALPDAHVLVGGTTAVQLDLAHGAAYDRAVVMPLVLAVVLLVLLLLLRALVAPLLLLATVVLSYGAALGVSVLLFDALGLAGTDPSVPLLAFLFLVALGVDYNIFLMTRVREQTLRHGTRAGTLRGLTATGGVITSAGLVLAATFATLAVLPLVVLTEVGLTVALGVLLDTFLVRSLLVPALTLDLDRYIWWPGRLARHPPAIASPDGNTQDRTRPKQAFPSS
;
A
#
# COMPACT_ATOMS: atom_id res chain seq x y z
N MET A 1 -8.65 -26.40 22.27
CA MET A 1 -7.65 -25.64 23.00
C MET A 1 -8.21 -24.84 24.19
N PRO A 2 -9.25 -23.99 24.12
CA PRO A 2 -9.74 -23.28 25.30
C PRO A 2 -10.18 -24.21 26.43
N GLN A 3 -10.87 -25.30 26.10
CA GLN A 3 -11.28 -26.31 27.10
C GLN A 3 -10.08 -27.03 27.75
N LEU A 4 -9.04 -27.35 26.98
CA LEU A 4 -7.82 -27.98 27.50
C LEU A 4 -7.10 -27.05 28.50
N ARG A 5 -6.94 -25.77 28.15
CA ARG A 5 -6.39 -24.75 29.04
C ARG A 5 -7.22 -24.57 30.31
N GLN A 6 -8.56 -24.60 30.17
CA GLN A 6 -9.47 -24.51 31.29
C GLN A 6 -9.36 -25.73 32.21
N LEU A 7 -9.25 -26.93 31.66
CA LEU A 7 -9.03 -28.16 32.42
C LEU A 7 -7.67 -28.14 33.16
N VAL A 8 -6.61 -27.70 32.51
CA VAL A 8 -5.29 -27.54 33.13
C VAL A 8 -5.32 -26.55 34.28
N ARG A 9 -5.99 -25.41 34.11
CA ARG A 9 -6.16 -24.40 35.16
C ARG A 9 -7.10 -24.84 36.28
N SER A 10 -8.15 -25.60 35.97
CA SER A 10 -9.14 -26.09 36.94
C SER A 10 -8.74 -27.38 37.64
N GLY A 11 -7.89 -28.23 36.99
CA GLY A 11 -7.36 -29.45 37.58
C GLY A 11 -6.25 -29.24 38.63
N GLY A 12 -5.75 -28.02 38.77
CA GLY A 12 -4.73 -27.60 39.76
C GLY A 12 -5.24 -27.43 41.19
N GLY A 13 -6.33 -28.12 41.57
CA GLY A 13 -6.83 -28.09 42.94
C GLY A 13 -5.82 -28.71 43.92
N SER A 14 -5.36 -27.88 44.86
CA SER A 14 -4.69 -28.15 46.16
C SER A 14 -3.30 -28.80 46.23
N THR A 15 -2.74 -29.36 45.13
CA THR A 15 -1.38 -29.98 45.17
C THR A 15 -0.40 -29.42 44.12
N THR A 16 -0.82 -28.49 43.26
CA THR A 16 -0.01 -28.01 42.12
C THR A 16 0.43 -26.55 42.22
N ASP A 17 0.41 -25.95 43.39
CA ASP A 17 0.87 -24.56 43.62
C ASP A 17 2.36 -24.35 43.28
N SER A 18 3.10 -25.40 42.99
CA SER A 18 4.50 -25.37 42.56
C SER A 18 4.75 -25.77 41.10
N LEU A 19 3.70 -26.19 40.34
CA LEU A 19 3.88 -26.62 38.96
C LEU A 19 3.57 -25.48 37.98
N ASN A 20 4.56 -25.10 37.17
CA ASN A 20 4.38 -24.17 36.08
C ASN A 20 3.94 -24.98 34.85
N VAL A 21 2.65 -24.88 34.49
CA VAL A 21 2.05 -25.64 33.39
C VAL A 21 1.61 -24.69 32.28
N ALA A 22 2.05 -24.94 31.05
CA ALA A 22 1.69 -24.14 29.88
C ALA A 22 1.36 -25.05 28.68
N VAL A 23 0.37 -24.66 27.89
CA VAL A 23 -0.02 -25.36 26.67
C VAL A 23 0.69 -24.73 25.47
N THR A 24 1.50 -25.51 24.77
CA THR A 24 2.28 -25.07 23.62
C THR A 24 2.16 -26.02 22.42
N GLY A 25 3.06 -25.90 21.46
CA GLY A 25 3.09 -26.67 20.22
C GLY A 25 2.21 -26.06 19.11
N PRO A 26 2.19 -26.62 17.88
CA PRO A 26 1.54 -26.02 16.71
C PRO A 26 0.07 -25.66 16.94
N ALA A 27 -0.68 -26.50 17.67
CA ALA A 27 -2.08 -26.26 17.99
C ALA A 27 -2.25 -25.14 19.05
N GLY A 28 -1.31 -25.00 19.99
CA GLY A 28 -1.27 -23.92 20.97
C GLY A 28 -1.04 -22.56 20.29
N PHE A 29 -0.03 -22.48 19.42
CA PHE A 29 0.25 -21.29 18.61
C PHE A 29 -0.92 -20.89 17.71
N THR A 30 -1.55 -21.87 17.03
CA THR A 30 -2.72 -21.60 16.19
C THR A 30 -3.90 -21.07 17.01
N ALA A 31 -4.12 -21.62 18.21
CA ALA A 31 -5.19 -21.14 19.09
C ALA A 31 -4.95 -19.72 19.58
N ASP A 32 -3.68 -19.39 19.92
CA ASP A 32 -3.33 -18.03 20.34
C ASP A 32 -3.39 -17.05 19.18
N ALA A 33 -2.97 -17.43 17.97
CA ALA A 33 -3.12 -16.62 16.77
C ALA A 33 -4.59 -16.33 16.44
N ASN A 34 -5.45 -17.34 16.50
CA ASN A 34 -6.90 -17.17 16.30
C ASN A 34 -7.54 -16.28 17.38
N SER A 35 -7.09 -16.41 18.64
CA SER A 35 -7.58 -15.57 19.73
C SER A 35 -7.12 -14.12 19.57
N ALA A 36 -5.88 -13.90 19.14
CA ALA A 36 -5.36 -12.59 18.78
C ALA A 36 -6.12 -11.99 17.58
N ALA A 37 -6.44 -12.81 16.57
CA ALA A 37 -7.18 -12.40 15.39
C ALA A 37 -8.66 -12.06 15.68
N ALA A 38 -9.31 -12.79 16.59
CA ALA A 38 -10.73 -12.62 16.90
C ALA A 38 -11.10 -11.20 17.42
N GLY A 39 -10.16 -10.48 18.02
CA GLY A 39 -10.34 -9.09 18.48
C GLY A 39 -10.01 -8.01 17.43
N ILE A 40 -9.43 -8.41 16.29
CA ILE A 40 -8.85 -7.47 15.32
C ILE A 40 -9.93 -6.63 14.63
N ASP A 41 -11.01 -7.26 14.16
CA ASP A 41 -11.99 -6.60 13.28
C ASP A 41 -12.64 -5.38 13.94
N GLY A 42 -13.13 -5.50 15.16
CA GLY A 42 -13.80 -4.40 15.85
C GLY A 42 -12.82 -3.30 16.30
N THR A 43 -11.72 -3.68 16.92
CA THR A 43 -10.73 -2.73 17.45
C THR A 43 -10.04 -1.98 16.33
N LEU A 44 -9.64 -2.67 15.27
CA LEU A 44 -9.02 -2.07 14.09
C LEU A 44 -9.95 -1.10 13.38
N LEU A 45 -11.22 -1.51 13.17
CA LEU A 45 -12.21 -0.67 12.51
C LEU A 45 -12.44 0.64 13.28
N ILE A 46 -12.58 0.55 14.62
CA ILE A 46 -12.76 1.72 15.47
C ILE A 46 -11.49 2.59 15.47
N ALA A 47 -10.31 2.01 15.59
CA ALA A 47 -9.05 2.75 15.59
C ALA A 47 -8.82 3.47 14.26
N ALA A 48 -8.99 2.77 13.13
CA ALA A 48 -8.86 3.35 11.79
C ALA A 48 -9.89 4.48 11.58
N ALA A 49 -11.17 4.23 11.93
CA ALA A 49 -12.21 5.24 11.83
C ALA A 49 -11.91 6.47 12.69
N ALA A 50 -11.49 6.29 13.95
CA ALA A 50 -11.15 7.38 14.85
C ALA A 50 -9.99 8.23 14.31
N VAL A 51 -8.92 7.61 13.84
CA VAL A 51 -7.77 8.31 13.24
C VAL A 51 -8.21 9.11 12.01
N VAL A 52 -8.97 8.50 11.10
CA VAL A 52 -9.49 9.19 9.91
C VAL A 52 -10.40 10.35 10.29
N VAL A 53 -11.31 10.18 11.24
CA VAL A 53 -12.20 11.26 11.74
C VAL A 53 -11.39 12.42 12.29
N VAL A 54 -10.42 12.16 13.16
CA VAL A 54 -9.55 13.22 13.73
C VAL A 54 -8.82 13.98 12.63
N LEU A 55 -8.23 13.26 11.67
CA LEU A 55 -7.50 13.90 10.56
C LEU A 55 -8.42 14.68 9.63
N LEU A 56 -9.60 14.15 9.30
CA LEU A 56 -10.59 14.87 8.49
C LEU A 56 -11.07 16.15 9.19
N LEU A 57 -11.28 16.10 10.51
CA LEU A 57 -11.61 17.30 11.30
C LEU A 57 -10.50 18.36 11.25
N LEU A 58 -9.23 17.93 11.36
CA LEU A 58 -8.07 18.84 11.26
C LEU A 58 -7.92 19.46 9.88
N ILE A 59 -8.12 18.66 8.82
CA ILE A 59 -7.94 19.07 7.41
C ILE A 59 -9.09 19.99 6.97
N TYR A 60 -10.31 19.56 7.19
CA TYR A 60 -11.49 20.30 6.72
C TYR A 60 -11.87 21.46 7.64
N ARG A 61 -11.52 21.35 8.92
CA ARG A 61 -11.92 22.35 9.95
C ARG A 61 -13.42 22.62 9.94
N SER A 62 -14.20 21.60 9.63
CA SER A 62 -15.67 21.61 9.63
C SER A 62 -16.18 20.45 10.48
N PRO A 63 -17.06 20.70 11.44
CA PRO A 63 -17.60 19.67 12.32
C PRO A 63 -18.57 18.71 11.63
N VAL A 64 -19.06 19.04 10.44
CA VAL A 64 -20.05 18.24 9.69
C VAL A 64 -19.44 17.53 8.48
N LEU A 65 -18.46 18.15 7.83
CA LEU A 65 -17.95 17.66 6.55
C LEU A 65 -17.28 16.29 6.63
N TRP A 66 -16.67 15.93 7.76
CA TRP A 66 -16.03 14.62 7.95
C TRP A 66 -17.04 13.46 7.90
N LEU A 67 -18.30 13.72 8.29
CA LEU A 67 -19.34 12.69 8.35
C LEU A 67 -19.69 12.14 6.95
N LEU A 68 -19.66 12.97 5.91
CA LEU A 68 -20.06 12.57 4.56
C LEU A 68 -19.07 11.54 3.95
N PRO A 69 -17.75 11.77 3.96
CA PRO A 69 -16.79 10.73 3.57
C PRO A 69 -16.94 9.44 4.39
N MET A 70 -17.11 9.58 5.72
CA MET A 70 -17.24 8.40 6.59
C MET A 70 -18.47 7.56 6.24
N LEU A 71 -19.61 8.18 6.00
CA LEU A 71 -20.82 7.48 5.55
C LEU A 71 -20.61 6.80 4.18
N ALA A 72 -19.93 7.49 3.25
CA ALA A 72 -19.64 6.92 1.94
C ALA A 72 -18.69 5.72 2.05
N VAL A 73 -17.60 5.84 2.82
CA VAL A 73 -16.61 4.76 3.05
C VAL A 73 -17.27 3.57 3.72
N THR A 74 -18.05 3.79 4.78
CA THR A 74 -18.77 2.73 5.49
C THR A 74 -19.77 2.03 4.57
N GLY A 75 -20.54 2.78 3.76
CA GLY A 75 -21.42 2.21 2.75
C GLY A 75 -20.67 1.37 1.71
N GLY A 76 -19.52 1.85 1.25
CA GLY A 76 -18.63 1.11 0.34
C GLY A 76 -18.09 -0.17 0.96
N LEU A 77 -17.68 -0.13 2.24
CA LEU A 77 -17.20 -1.29 2.97
C LEU A 77 -18.30 -2.36 3.14
N PHE A 78 -19.52 -1.98 3.53
CA PHE A 78 -20.62 -2.92 3.67
C PHE A 78 -21.01 -3.57 2.34
N THR A 79 -21.01 -2.80 1.24
CA THR A 79 -21.29 -3.37 -0.09
C THR A 79 -20.20 -4.34 -0.53
N ALA A 80 -18.93 -4.03 -0.26
CA ALA A 80 -17.81 -4.92 -0.52
C ALA A 80 -17.89 -6.20 0.34
N GLN A 81 -18.14 -6.08 1.65
CA GLN A 81 -18.28 -7.22 2.55
C GLN A 81 -19.46 -8.14 2.16
N ALA A 82 -20.59 -7.56 1.73
CA ALA A 82 -21.72 -8.34 1.22
C ALA A 82 -21.33 -9.13 -0.05
N ALA A 83 -20.64 -8.50 -1.00
CA ALA A 83 -20.17 -9.18 -2.21
C ALA A 83 -19.16 -10.29 -1.88
N ILE A 84 -18.19 -10.02 -1.00
CA ILE A 84 -17.19 -10.99 -0.53
C ILE A 84 -17.88 -12.18 0.14
N THR A 85 -18.85 -11.92 1.02
CA THR A 85 -19.60 -12.99 1.73
C THR A 85 -20.37 -13.87 0.76
N LEU A 86 -21.02 -13.29 -0.26
CA LEU A 86 -21.75 -14.05 -1.28
C LEU A 86 -20.79 -14.94 -2.10
N LEU A 87 -19.64 -14.41 -2.52
CA LEU A 87 -18.64 -15.16 -3.27
C LEU A 87 -17.94 -16.23 -2.40
N ALA A 88 -17.71 -15.95 -1.12
CA ALA A 88 -17.15 -16.93 -0.21
C ALA A 88 -18.14 -18.12 0.03
N ARG A 89 -19.44 -17.82 0.17
CA ARG A 89 -20.48 -18.87 0.30
C ARG A 89 -20.62 -19.74 -0.95
N SER A 90 -20.37 -19.20 -2.14
CA SER A 90 -20.36 -19.98 -3.39
C SER A 90 -19.08 -20.81 -3.59
N GLY A 91 -18.10 -20.71 -2.68
CA GLY A 91 -16.81 -21.38 -2.79
C GLY A 91 -15.85 -20.74 -3.81
N ALA A 92 -16.25 -19.61 -4.42
CA ALA A 92 -15.42 -18.91 -5.41
C ALA A 92 -14.28 -18.09 -4.79
N LEU A 93 -14.35 -17.83 -3.47
CA LEU A 93 -13.40 -16.98 -2.77
C LEU A 93 -13.00 -17.60 -1.42
N THR A 94 -11.71 -17.60 -1.13
CA THR A 94 -11.18 -17.91 0.20
C THR A 94 -10.88 -16.63 0.97
N VAL A 95 -11.48 -16.45 2.13
CA VAL A 95 -11.25 -15.30 3.01
C VAL A 95 -10.42 -15.76 4.21
N THR A 96 -9.35 -15.05 4.51
CA THR A 96 -8.51 -15.26 5.70
C THR A 96 -8.65 -14.06 6.65
N ASP A 97 -8.37 -14.25 7.94
CA ASP A 97 -8.42 -13.16 8.92
C ASP A 97 -7.47 -12.02 8.55
N LEU A 98 -6.30 -12.36 7.98
CA LEU A 98 -5.36 -11.38 7.45
C LEU A 98 -5.99 -10.54 6.31
N SER A 99 -6.71 -11.19 5.39
CA SER A 99 -7.36 -10.50 4.27
C SER A 99 -8.51 -9.60 4.74
N ALA A 100 -9.24 -9.98 5.78
CA ALA A 100 -10.31 -9.17 6.37
C ALA A 100 -9.76 -7.92 7.09
N GLY A 101 -8.70 -8.07 7.88
CA GLY A 101 -8.05 -6.95 8.56
C GLY A 101 -7.47 -5.93 7.59
N ILE A 102 -6.74 -6.39 6.56
CA ILE A 102 -6.17 -5.53 5.52
C ILE A 102 -7.27 -4.85 4.71
N LEU A 103 -8.37 -5.55 4.36
CA LEU A 103 -9.51 -5.00 3.64
C LEU A 103 -10.04 -3.73 4.31
N ASN A 104 -10.27 -3.77 5.62
CA ASN A 104 -10.83 -2.66 6.37
C ASN A 104 -9.94 -1.41 6.24
N VAL A 105 -8.64 -1.54 6.48
CA VAL A 105 -7.69 -0.42 6.40
C VAL A 105 -7.55 0.10 4.96
N LEU A 106 -7.49 -0.81 3.99
CA LEU A 106 -7.35 -0.46 2.58
C LEU A 106 -8.57 0.32 2.06
N VAL A 107 -9.79 -0.13 2.39
CA VAL A 107 -11.02 0.55 1.97
C VAL A 107 -11.14 1.91 2.66
N PHE A 108 -10.88 2.00 3.98
CA PHE A 108 -10.89 3.28 4.70
C PHE A 108 -9.85 4.24 4.13
N GLY A 109 -8.64 3.80 3.86
CA GLY A 109 -7.60 4.62 3.27
C GLY A 109 -7.95 5.12 1.87
N ALA A 110 -8.15 4.21 0.93
CA ALA A 110 -8.36 4.55 -0.48
C ALA A 110 -9.69 5.27 -0.73
N ALA A 111 -10.81 4.84 -0.14
CA ALA A 111 -12.09 5.51 -0.35
C ALA A 111 -12.12 6.91 0.29
N THR A 112 -11.43 7.13 1.42
CA THR A 112 -11.26 8.46 2.00
C THR A 112 -10.47 9.37 1.07
N ASP A 113 -9.45 8.86 0.39
CA ASP A 113 -8.67 9.61 -0.58
C ASP A 113 -9.50 10.07 -1.78
N TYR A 114 -10.31 9.18 -2.35
CA TYR A 114 -11.22 9.56 -3.44
C TYR A 114 -12.22 10.61 -2.99
N ALA A 115 -12.71 10.50 -1.76
CA ALA A 115 -13.60 11.50 -1.16
C ALA A 115 -12.91 12.86 -0.97
N LEU A 116 -11.65 12.86 -0.48
CA LEU A 116 -10.84 14.08 -0.33
C LEU A 116 -10.66 14.81 -1.66
N LEU A 117 -10.33 14.08 -2.73
CA LEU A 117 -10.16 14.64 -4.07
C LEU A 117 -11.45 15.27 -4.61
N LEU A 118 -12.58 14.56 -4.48
CA LEU A 118 -13.87 15.07 -4.93
C LEU A 118 -14.30 16.31 -4.15
N ILE A 119 -14.19 16.29 -2.82
CA ILE A 119 -14.57 17.42 -1.96
C ILE A 119 -13.68 18.63 -2.21
N ALA A 120 -12.38 18.44 -2.39
CA ALA A 120 -11.46 19.52 -2.72
C ALA A 120 -11.85 20.20 -4.04
N ARG A 121 -12.19 19.40 -5.08
CA ARG A 121 -12.64 19.92 -6.37
C ARG A 121 -14.00 20.59 -6.26
N TYR A 122 -14.93 20.03 -5.51
CA TYR A 122 -16.24 20.64 -5.27
C TYR A 122 -16.10 21.99 -4.58
N ARG A 123 -15.23 22.10 -3.57
CA ARG A 123 -14.92 23.37 -2.89
C ARG A 123 -14.33 24.42 -3.84
N GLU A 124 -13.51 23.99 -4.81
CA GLU A 124 -12.98 24.88 -5.86
C GLU A 124 -14.10 25.39 -6.76
N GLN A 125 -14.98 24.49 -7.23
CA GLN A 125 -16.10 24.84 -8.13
C GLN A 125 -17.15 25.73 -7.46
N LEU A 126 -17.38 25.56 -6.15
CA LEU A 126 -18.29 26.42 -5.38
C LEU A 126 -17.87 27.90 -5.34
N ARG A 127 -16.61 28.23 -5.65
CA ARG A 127 -16.13 29.61 -5.73
C ARG A 127 -16.47 30.29 -7.05
N THR A 128 -16.74 29.51 -8.09
CA THR A 128 -17.00 30.01 -9.46
C THR A 128 -18.44 29.87 -9.89
N ALA A 129 -19.18 28.91 -9.34
CA ALA A 129 -20.59 28.68 -9.69
C ALA A 129 -21.54 29.11 -8.56
N ALA A 130 -22.61 29.83 -8.92
CA ALA A 130 -23.64 30.29 -7.98
C ALA A 130 -24.46 29.12 -7.41
N ASP A 131 -24.87 28.20 -8.30
CA ASP A 131 -25.63 27.01 -7.90
C ASP A 131 -24.70 25.86 -7.47
N HIS A 132 -25.01 25.27 -6.30
CA HIS A 132 -24.23 24.18 -5.73
C HIS A 132 -24.33 22.87 -6.53
N ARG A 133 -25.47 22.61 -7.20
CA ARG A 133 -25.67 21.41 -8.01
C ARG A 133 -24.85 21.47 -9.30
N THR A 134 -24.80 22.63 -9.93
CA THR A 134 -23.95 22.87 -11.10
C THR A 134 -22.47 22.76 -10.74
N ALA A 135 -22.05 23.31 -9.58
CA ALA A 135 -20.71 23.17 -9.06
C ALA A 135 -20.34 21.70 -8.79
N LEU A 136 -21.27 20.93 -8.20
CA LEU A 136 -21.07 19.50 -7.91
C LEU A 136 -20.94 18.68 -9.20
N ALA A 137 -21.84 18.89 -10.18
CA ALA A 137 -21.79 18.20 -11.47
C ALA A 137 -20.47 18.46 -12.21
N ALA A 138 -19.98 19.71 -12.17
CA ALA A 138 -18.69 20.08 -12.73
C ALA A 138 -17.52 19.41 -11.99
N ALA A 139 -17.56 19.34 -10.65
CA ALA A 139 -16.55 18.67 -9.84
C ALA A 139 -16.52 17.16 -10.12
N VAL A 140 -17.66 16.48 -10.11
CA VAL A 140 -17.76 15.03 -10.41
C VAL A 140 -17.22 14.75 -11.81
N ARG A 141 -17.68 15.49 -12.83
CA ARG A 141 -17.21 15.30 -14.22
C ARG A 141 -15.70 15.49 -14.36
N ALA A 142 -15.12 16.41 -13.61
CA ALA A 142 -13.70 16.70 -13.67
C ALA A 142 -12.83 15.67 -12.90
N THR A 143 -13.36 15.05 -11.83
CA THR A 143 -12.60 14.12 -10.97
C THR A 143 -12.82 12.66 -11.33
N THR A 144 -13.98 12.28 -11.87
CA THR A 144 -14.31 10.88 -12.20
C THR A 144 -13.22 10.19 -13.04
N PRO A 145 -12.68 10.78 -14.14
CA PRO A 145 -11.66 10.07 -14.93
C PRO A 145 -10.38 9.77 -14.14
N ALA A 146 -9.98 10.68 -13.25
CA ALA A 146 -8.78 10.47 -12.42
C ALA A 146 -9.03 9.43 -11.33
N ILE A 147 -10.17 9.50 -10.63
CA ILE A 147 -10.56 8.57 -9.57
C ILE A 147 -10.78 7.16 -10.13
N THR A 148 -11.42 7.01 -11.30
CA THR A 148 -11.62 5.69 -11.94
C THR A 148 -10.31 5.10 -12.46
N ALA A 149 -9.41 5.92 -13.00
CA ALA A 149 -8.10 5.45 -13.41
C ALA A 149 -7.29 4.98 -12.20
N ALA A 150 -7.27 5.77 -11.11
CA ALA A 150 -6.61 5.43 -9.86
C ALA A 150 -7.17 4.13 -9.28
N GLY A 151 -8.45 4.07 -8.97
CA GLY A 151 -9.08 2.86 -8.42
C GLY A 151 -8.94 1.65 -9.33
N GLY A 152 -9.04 1.83 -10.65
CA GLY A 152 -8.79 0.77 -11.64
C GLY A 152 -7.36 0.24 -11.59
N THR A 153 -6.37 1.11 -11.40
CA THR A 153 -4.96 0.71 -11.24
C THR A 153 -4.76 -0.13 -9.98
N VAL A 154 -5.35 0.31 -8.84
CA VAL A 154 -5.28 -0.45 -7.59
C VAL A 154 -5.95 -1.81 -7.73
N ILE A 155 -7.16 -1.87 -8.30
CA ILE A 155 -7.88 -3.14 -8.55
C ILE A 155 -7.03 -4.07 -9.42
N ALA A 156 -6.47 -3.58 -10.52
CA ALA A 156 -5.64 -4.38 -11.41
C ALA A 156 -4.36 -4.88 -10.72
N ALA A 157 -3.71 -4.04 -9.90
CA ALA A 157 -2.54 -4.42 -9.11
C ALA A 157 -2.89 -5.50 -8.06
N MET A 158 -4.03 -5.37 -7.36
CA MET A 158 -4.49 -6.39 -6.40
C MET A 158 -4.79 -7.72 -7.09
N LEU A 159 -5.41 -7.70 -8.27
CA LEU A 159 -5.70 -8.91 -9.03
C LEU A 159 -4.44 -9.63 -9.54
N CYS A 160 -3.28 -8.97 -9.63
CA CYS A 160 -2.01 -9.64 -9.91
C CYS A 160 -1.64 -10.69 -8.85
N LEU A 161 -2.16 -10.57 -7.60
CA LEU A 161 -2.00 -11.60 -6.55
C LEU A 161 -2.64 -12.95 -6.91
N LEU A 162 -3.52 -13.02 -7.89
CA LEU A 162 -4.03 -14.30 -8.39
C LEU A 162 -2.92 -15.19 -8.98
N ALA A 163 -1.80 -14.60 -9.38
CA ALA A 163 -0.61 -15.32 -9.84
C ALA A 163 0.26 -15.83 -8.67
N ALA A 164 -0.06 -15.51 -7.42
CA ALA A 164 0.66 -15.98 -6.25
C ALA A 164 0.40 -17.47 -5.98
N THR A 165 1.41 -18.15 -5.42
CA THR A 165 1.35 -19.57 -5.03
C THR A 165 0.83 -19.73 -3.61
N ILE A 166 1.13 -18.79 -2.72
CA ILE A 166 0.65 -18.81 -1.34
C ILE A 166 -0.83 -18.46 -1.29
N ASN A 167 -1.62 -19.35 -0.70
CA ASN A 167 -3.08 -19.24 -0.68
C ASN A 167 -3.61 -17.96 -0.01
N SER A 168 -2.95 -17.49 1.05
CA SER A 168 -3.30 -16.24 1.73
C SER A 168 -3.07 -15.02 0.83
N ASN A 169 -1.98 -14.98 0.09
CA ASN A 169 -1.67 -13.92 -0.88
C ASN A 169 -2.67 -13.95 -2.04
N ARG A 170 -2.92 -15.14 -2.59
CA ARG A 170 -3.86 -15.34 -3.70
C ARG A 170 -5.30 -14.95 -3.34
N GLY A 171 -5.74 -15.28 -2.11
CA GLY A 171 -7.08 -14.93 -1.61
C GLY A 171 -7.23 -13.43 -1.33
N LEU A 172 -6.15 -12.75 -0.89
CA LEU A 172 -6.15 -11.31 -0.62
C LEU A 172 -6.48 -10.47 -1.86
N GLY A 173 -5.99 -10.89 -3.05
CA GLY A 173 -6.16 -10.12 -4.29
C GLY A 173 -7.63 -9.77 -4.60
N PRO A 174 -8.50 -10.76 -4.81
CA PRO A 174 -9.92 -10.52 -5.08
C PRO A 174 -10.65 -9.80 -3.94
N VAL A 175 -10.32 -10.11 -2.67
CA VAL A 175 -10.92 -9.46 -1.50
C VAL A 175 -10.60 -7.96 -1.50
N ALA A 176 -9.33 -7.60 -1.69
CA ALA A 176 -8.90 -6.21 -1.77
C ALA A 176 -9.48 -5.49 -3.00
N ALA A 177 -9.52 -6.16 -4.16
CA ALA A 177 -10.10 -5.61 -5.39
C ALA A 177 -11.59 -5.26 -5.22
N LEU A 178 -12.38 -6.16 -4.59
CA LEU A 178 -13.77 -5.91 -4.27
C LEU A 178 -13.94 -4.77 -3.25
N GLY A 179 -13.05 -4.68 -2.27
CA GLY A 179 -13.02 -3.58 -1.32
C GLY A 179 -12.84 -2.22 -1.98
N ILE A 180 -11.82 -2.12 -2.83
CA ILE A 180 -11.55 -0.89 -3.60
C ILE A 180 -12.70 -0.57 -4.56
N ALA A 181 -13.28 -1.57 -5.23
CA ALA A 181 -14.44 -1.37 -6.11
C ALA A 181 -15.66 -0.83 -5.34
N GLY A 182 -15.95 -1.35 -4.15
CA GLY A 182 -17.00 -0.86 -3.26
C GLY A 182 -16.75 0.58 -2.80
N GLY A 183 -15.53 0.89 -2.36
CA GLY A 183 -15.11 2.25 -1.99
C GLY A 183 -15.19 3.23 -3.15
N LEU A 184 -14.76 2.82 -4.35
CA LEU A 184 -14.83 3.60 -5.59
C LEU A 184 -16.29 3.91 -5.96
N MET A 185 -17.14 2.89 -5.97
CA MET A 185 -18.58 3.06 -6.22
C MET A 185 -19.21 4.04 -5.24
N ALA A 186 -18.98 3.87 -3.96
CA ALA A 186 -19.54 4.75 -2.93
C ALA A 186 -19.03 6.19 -3.08
N SER A 187 -17.76 6.39 -3.41
CA SER A 187 -17.18 7.71 -3.63
C SER A 187 -17.71 8.42 -4.86
N LEU A 188 -18.12 7.67 -5.90
CA LEU A 188 -18.67 8.25 -7.15
C LEU A 188 -20.20 8.33 -7.19
N THR A 189 -20.91 7.65 -6.27
CA THR A 189 -22.38 7.65 -6.23
C THR A 189 -22.92 8.23 -4.93
N LEU A 190 -22.64 7.58 -3.80
CA LEU A 190 -23.17 7.94 -2.49
C LEU A 190 -22.65 9.30 -2.02
N LEU A 191 -21.34 9.55 -2.14
CA LEU A 191 -20.75 10.82 -1.71
C LEU A 191 -21.28 12.03 -2.50
N PRO A 192 -21.37 12.01 -3.85
CA PRO A 192 -22.03 13.08 -4.59
C PRO A 192 -23.50 13.29 -4.20
N ALA A 193 -24.26 12.22 -3.95
CA ALA A 193 -25.64 12.31 -3.50
C ALA A 193 -25.75 13.02 -2.15
N LEU A 194 -24.89 12.65 -1.17
CA LEU A 194 -24.82 13.30 0.13
C LEU A 194 -24.44 14.79 0.03
N LEU A 195 -23.46 15.11 -0.84
CA LEU A 195 -23.05 16.51 -1.11
C LEU A 195 -24.14 17.32 -1.81
N ALA A 196 -24.95 16.69 -2.67
CA ALA A 196 -26.08 17.35 -3.35
C ALA A 196 -27.19 17.75 -2.36
N VAL A 197 -27.44 16.89 -1.34
CA VAL A 197 -28.44 17.17 -0.30
C VAL A 197 -27.97 18.25 0.67
N THR A 198 -26.70 18.19 1.09
CA THR A 198 -26.16 19.11 2.12
C THR A 198 -25.75 20.48 1.55
N GLY A 199 -25.38 20.54 0.28
CA GLY A 199 -25.01 21.78 -0.42
C GLY A 199 -23.83 22.52 0.23
N ARG A 200 -23.90 23.87 0.19
CA ARG A 200 -22.83 24.74 0.74
C ARG A 200 -22.74 24.70 2.27
N ARG A 201 -23.83 24.35 2.97
CA ARG A 201 -23.92 24.38 4.45
C ARG A 201 -22.93 23.43 5.12
N VAL A 202 -22.57 22.34 4.46
CA VAL A 202 -21.61 21.35 4.97
C VAL A 202 -20.21 21.92 5.25
N PHE A 203 -19.84 23.04 4.61
CA PHE A 203 -18.55 23.70 4.81
C PHE A 203 -18.55 24.69 6.00
N TRP A 204 -19.64 24.77 6.78
CA TRP A 204 -19.64 25.60 7.98
C TRP A 204 -18.51 25.22 8.94
N PRO A 205 -17.80 26.20 9.60
CA PRO A 205 -18.00 27.65 9.58
C PRO A 205 -17.32 28.37 8.39
N ARG A 206 -16.52 27.71 7.55
CA ARG A 206 -15.75 28.33 6.46
C ARG A 206 -16.36 28.03 5.08
N THR A 207 -17.59 28.52 4.87
CA THR A 207 -18.27 28.34 3.58
C THR A 207 -17.52 29.05 2.43
N PRO A 208 -17.32 28.40 1.27
CA PRO A 208 -16.70 29.02 0.10
C PRO A 208 -17.54 30.19 -0.41
N GLN A 209 -16.95 31.39 -0.46
CA GLN A 209 -17.59 32.57 -1.02
C GLN A 209 -17.42 32.61 -2.53
N LEU A 210 -18.43 33.13 -3.23
CA LEU A 210 -18.37 33.40 -4.67
C LEU A 210 -17.34 34.49 -4.92
N ILE A 211 -16.41 34.25 -5.82
CA ILE A 211 -15.54 35.30 -6.34
C ILE A 211 -16.30 35.98 -7.45
N HIS A 212 -16.93 37.12 -7.14
CA HIS A 212 -17.49 37.99 -8.17
C HIS A 212 -16.31 38.59 -8.95
N PRO A 213 -16.27 38.49 -10.27
CA PRO A 213 -15.35 39.31 -11.04
C PRO A 213 -15.80 40.76 -10.79
N THR A 214 -15.05 41.51 -10.01
CA THR A 214 -15.27 42.95 -9.85
C THR A 214 -15.13 43.54 -11.24
N PRO A 215 -16.14 44.23 -11.80
CA PRO A 215 -15.96 45.03 -13.01
C PRO A 215 -14.93 46.09 -12.62
N THR A 216 -13.76 46.03 -13.18
CA THR A 216 -12.78 47.09 -13.04
C THR A 216 -13.41 48.33 -13.68
N PRO A 217 -13.63 49.42 -12.91
CA PRO A 217 -14.08 50.65 -13.54
C PRO A 217 -13.03 51.05 -14.59
N ALA A 218 -13.47 51.37 -15.79
CA ALA A 218 -12.64 51.85 -16.88
C ALA A 218 -12.17 53.29 -16.58
N ALA A 219 -11.33 53.45 -15.58
CA ALA A 219 -10.66 54.70 -15.31
C ALA A 219 -9.29 54.39 -14.68
N GLU A 220 -8.28 54.92 -15.32
CA GLU A 220 -6.85 54.94 -15.01
C GLU A 220 -5.98 53.93 -15.74
N ARG A 221 -5.77 54.22 -17.03
CA ARG A 221 -4.56 53.88 -17.75
C ARG A 221 -3.38 54.67 -17.14
N SER A 222 -2.74 54.13 -16.14
CA SER A 222 -1.35 54.48 -15.85
C SER A 222 -0.47 53.27 -16.23
N SER A 223 0.30 53.50 -17.26
CA SER A 223 1.41 52.71 -17.75
C SER A 223 2.35 52.35 -16.61
N ASP A 224 3.01 51.19 -16.76
CA ASP A 224 4.16 50.73 -16.03
C ASP A 224 3.91 49.94 -14.75
N ALA A 225 3.39 48.69 -14.94
CA ALA A 225 3.84 47.55 -14.13
C ALA A 225 3.62 46.24 -14.92
N PRO A 226 4.66 45.44 -15.17
CA PRO A 226 4.53 44.22 -15.94
C PRO A 226 3.69 43.21 -15.20
N GLY A 227 2.55 42.83 -15.83
CA GLY A 227 1.86 41.55 -15.71
C GLY A 227 1.73 40.92 -14.34
N ARG A 228 0.76 41.31 -13.52
CA ARG A 228 0.21 40.41 -12.50
C ARG A 228 -0.71 39.42 -13.20
N PRO A 229 -0.32 38.15 -13.32
CA PRO A 229 -1.18 37.15 -13.93
C PRO A 229 -2.39 36.88 -13.06
N ALA A 230 -3.50 36.47 -13.68
CA ALA A 230 -4.77 36.05 -13.09
C ALA A 230 -4.67 34.84 -12.13
N ALA A 231 -3.68 34.82 -11.26
CA ALA A 231 -3.43 33.81 -10.21
C ALA A 231 -4.20 34.07 -8.89
N ALA A 232 -5.12 35.05 -8.90
CA ALA A 232 -5.88 35.43 -7.70
C ALA A 232 -7.05 34.51 -7.34
N LEU A 233 -7.24 33.38 -8.05
CA LEU A 233 -8.42 32.50 -7.86
C LEU A 233 -8.20 31.33 -6.88
N ALA A 234 -6.96 31.05 -6.47
CA ALA A 234 -6.66 30.13 -5.37
C ALA A 234 -6.18 30.96 -4.18
N GLY A 235 -6.81 30.82 -3.02
CA GLY A 235 -6.28 31.40 -1.78
C GLY A 235 -4.83 30.91 -1.60
N PRO A 236 -3.91 31.76 -1.12
CA PRO A 236 -2.49 31.54 -1.26
C PRO A 236 -2.04 30.30 -0.51
N SER A 237 -1.71 29.26 -1.24
CA SER A 237 -0.86 28.17 -0.76
C SER A 237 0.61 28.66 -0.78
N ARG A 238 0.86 29.77 -0.07
CA ARG A 238 2.19 30.42 0.03
C ARG A 238 3.36 29.44 0.24
N PRO A 239 3.23 28.33 1.01
CA PRO A 239 4.32 27.39 1.14
C PRO A 239 4.64 26.65 -0.17
N TRP A 240 3.63 26.25 -0.95
CA TRP A 240 3.81 25.54 -2.22
C TRP A 240 4.35 26.44 -3.32
N GLU A 241 3.98 27.70 -3.34
CA GLU A 241 4.57 28.71 -4.26
C GLU A 241 6.05 28.93 -3.95
N ARG A 242 6.41 29.06 -2.66
CA ARG A 242 7.82 29.20 -2.23
C ARG A 242 8.62 27.94 -2.56
N LEU A 243 8.04 26.76 -2.33
CA LEU A 243 8.68 25.49 -2.66
C LEU A 243 8.91 25.39 -4.18
N GLY A 244 7.88 25.65 -4.98
CA GLY A 244 7.97 25.67 -6.44
C GLY A 244 9.04 26.63 -6.96
N GLY A 245 9.13 27.84 -6.39
CA GLY A 245 10.16 28.81 -6.71
C GLY A 245 11.59 28.29 -6.44
N ARG A 246 11.81 27.64 -5.29
CA ARG A 246 13.11 27.02 -4.96
C ARG A 246 13.46 25.87 -5.90
N LEU A 247 12.50 25.02 -6.24
CA LEU A 247 12.65 23.91 -7.18
C LEU A 247 13.04 24.40 -8.58
N ALA A 248 12.41 25.48 -9.05
CA ALA A 248 12.66 26.06 -10.37
C ALA A 248 14.09 26.61 -10.54
N HIS A 249 14.75 27.02 -9.44
CA HIS A 249 16.10 27.60 -9.52
C HIS A 249 17.20 26.53 -9.71
N ARG A 250 17.09 25.37 -9.07
CA ARG A 250 18.12 24.32 -9.10
C ARG A 250 17.51 22.91 -9.14
N PRO A 251 16.73 22.54 -10.17
CA PRO A 251 16.00 21.29 -10.21
C PRO A 251 16.92 20.06 -10.14
N ARG A 252 18.10 20.09 -10.83
CA ARG A 252 19.07 18.98 -10.81
C ARG A 252 19.58 18.66 -9.42
N ARG A 253 19.94 19.65 -8.64
CA ARG A 253 20.44 19.43 -7.27
C ARG A 253 19.37 18.82 -6.38
N VAL A 254 18.12 19.24 -6.56
CA VAL A 254 17.01 18.75 -5.75
C VAL A 254 16.72 17.29 -6.06
N TRP A 255 16.56 16.91 -7.34
CA TRP A 255 16.24 15.52 -7.64
C TRP A 255 17.41 14.57 -7.33
N VAL A 256 18.68 14.98 -7.57
CA VAL A 256 19.86 14.18 -7.21
C VAL A 256 19.94 13.97 -5.69
N LEU A 257 19.81 15.06 -4.91
CA LEU A 257 19.87 14.95 -3.44
C LEU A 257 18.73 14.09 -2.89
N THR A 258 17.52 14.28 -3.39
CA THR A 258 16.36 13.49 -2.95
C THR A 258 16.51 12.01 -3.31
N SER A 259 17.00 11.72 -4.53
CA SER A 259 17.28 10.33 -4.93
C SER A 259 18.39 9.71 -4.08
N LEU A 260 19.42 10.49 -3.72
CA LEU A 260 20.50 10.02 -2.84
C LEU A 260 19.97 9.71 -1.44
N VAL A 261 19.13 10.58 -0.87
CA VAL A 261 18.50 10.33 0.45
C VAL A 261 17.68 9.05 0.43
N LEU A 262 16.86 8.85 -0.62
CA LEU A 262 16.09 7.62 -0.78
C LEU A 262 16.99 6.39 -0.98
N ALA A 263 18.05 6.49 -1.77
CA ALA A 263 19.01 5.42 -1.97
C ALA A 263 19.72 5.04 -0.66
N VAL A 264 20.11 6.03 0.15
CA VAL A 264 20.67 5.79 1.50
C VAL A 264 19.65 5.06 2.39
N GLY A 265 18.37 5.46 2.36
CA GLY A 265 17.32 4.73 3.08
C GLY A 265 17.20 3.28 2.64
N ALA A 266 17.44 2.99 1.35
CA ALA A 266 17.39 1.63 0.82
C ALA A 266 18.57 0.74 1.26
N PHE A 267 19.67 1.30 1.80
CA PHE A 267 20.77 0.48 2.34
C PHE A 267 20.37 -0.43 3.49
N GLY A 268 19.32 -0.09 4.26
CA GLY A 268 18.76 -0.97 5.28
C GLY A 268 18.27 -2.33 4.73
N LEU A 269 18.05 -2.43 3.41
CA LEU A 269 17.72 -3.72 2.77
C LEU A 269 18.85 -4.76 2.87
N LEU A 270 20.10 -4.33 3.02
CA LEU A 270 21.25 -5.24 3.12
C LEU A 270 21.27 -6.03 4.43
N ASP A 271 20.60 -5.54 5.47
CA ASP A 271 20.45 -6.19 6.77
C ASP A 271 19.10 -6.91 6.94
N THR A 272 18.34 -7.08 5.85
CA THR A 272 17.02 -7.71 5.92
C THR A 272 17.16 -9.21 6.20
N ARG A 273 16.72 -9.64 7.38
CA ARG A 273 16.61 -11.04 7.77
C ARG A 273 15.17 -11.48 7.56
N LEU A 274 14.91 -12.16 6.44
CA LEU A 274 13.61 -12.75 6.14
C LEU A 274 13.44 -14.06 6.89
N GLY A 275 12.47 -14.11 7.77
CA GLY A 275 12.14 -15.26 8.62
C GLY A 275 11.71 -14.76 10.00
N LEU A 276 10.46 -14.99 10.35
CA LEU A 276 9.92 -14.65 11.65
C LEU A 276 9.73 -15.96 12.44
N PRO A 277 10.43 -16.15 13.58
CA PRO A 277 10.19 -17.30 14.45
C PRO A 277 8.74 -17.33 14.92
N GLN A 278 8.17 -18.53 15.17
CA GLN A 278 6.79 -18.64 15.67
C GLN A 278 6.58 -17.85 16.97
N ALA A 279 7.55 -17.86 17.87
CA ALA A 279 7.53 -17.06 19.09
C ALA A 279 7.49 -15.55 18.80
N GLY A 280 8.11 -15.11 17.70
CA GLY A 280 8.15 -13.71 17.27
C GLY A 280 6.90 -13.22 16.54
N MET A 281 5.91 -14.08 16.27
CA MET A 281 4.67 -13.69 15.59
C MET A 281 3.77 -12.79 16.43
N PHE A 282 3.96 -12.79 17.75
CA PHE A 282 3.16 -12.05 18.72
C PHE A 282 3.95 -10.91 19.33
N ARG A 283 3.31 -9.75 19.53
CA ARG A 283 3.90 -8.61 20.24
C ARG A 283 3.97 -8.83 21.77
N GLU A 284 3.05 -9.61 22.30
CA GLU A 284 2.96 -9.95 23.71
C GLU A 284 3.29 -11.44 23.89
N THR A 285 3.85 -11.78 25.05
CA THR A 285 4.15 -13.18 25.39
C THR A 285 2.84 -13.92 25.66
N VAL A 286 2.44 -14.76 24.69
CA VAL A 286 1.27 -15.64 24.81
C VAL A 286 1.65 -16.97 25.50
N GLU A 287 0.65 -17.71 25.97
CA GLU A 287 0.86 -18.96 26.72
C GLU A 287 1.69 -19.98 25.91
N ALA A 288 1.43 -20.10 24.59
CA ALA A 288 2.19 -21.03 23.74
C ALA A 288 3.68 -20.67 23.65
N VAL A 289 4.03 -19.35 23.64
CA VAL A 289 5.43 -18.89 23.66
C VAL A 289 6.09 -19.22 24.99
N HIS A 290 5.41 -18.98 26.11
CA HIS A 290 5.93 -19.34 27.42
C HIS A 290 6.17 -20.86 27.56
N GLY A 291 5.22 -21.68 27.10
CA GLY A 291 5.38 -23.13 27.08
C GLY A 291 6.52 -23.59 26.18
N GLN A 292 6.76 -22.92 25.05
CA GLN A 292 7.91 -23.21 24.18
C GLN A 292 9.23 -22.90 24.88
N GLN A 293 9.33 -21.77 25.56
CA GLN A 293 10.53 -21.40 26.33
C GLN A 293 10.85 -22.43 27.43
N LEU A 294 9.85 -22.98 28.10
CA LEU A 294 10.01 -24.04 29.10
C LEU A 294 10.53 -25.34 28.45
N LEU A 295 10.02 -25.69 27.25
CA LEU A 295 10.51 -26.84 26.50
C LEU A 295 11.98 -26.66 26.06
N ASP A 296 12.30 -25.53 25.49
CA ASP A 296 13.65 -25.22 24.97
C ASP A 296 14.73 -25.19 26.09
N ALA A 297 14.30 -24.88 27.34
CA ALA A 297 15.19 -24.87 28.48
C ALA A 297 15.53 -26.27 29.01
N HIS A 298 14.71 -27.30 28.72
CA HIS A 298 14.83 -28.62 29.35
C HIS A 298 14.98 -29.78 28.34
N PHE A 299 14.69 -29.54 27.06
CA PHE A 299 14.76 -30.55 26.01
C PHE A 299 15.60 -30.07 24.82
N PRO A 300 16.12 -30.99 23.98
CA PRO A 300 16.82 -30.61 22.75
C PRO A 300 15.96 -29.65 21.90
N ALA A 301 16.60 -28.66 21.29
CA ALA A 301 15.93 -27.56 20.61
C ALA A 301 14.89 -28.00 19.55
N GLY A 302 15.16 -29.11 18.84
CA GLY A 302 14.23 -29.64 17.83
C GLY A 302 13.13 -30.57 18.38
N ALA A 303 13.13 -30.88 19.67
CA ALA A 303 12.18 -31.84 20.24
C ALA A 303 10.74 -31.30 20.31
N SER A 304 10.58 -29.98 20.38
CA SER A 304 9.26 -29.32 20.48
C SER A 304 8.45 -29.41 19.19
N ALA A 305 9.12 -29.53 18.03
CA ALA A 305 8.46 -29.63 16.73
C ALA A 305 9.27 -30.49 15.75
N PRO A 306 9.29 -31.84 15.98
CA PRO A 306 10.02 -32.75 15.13
C PRO A 306 9.50 -32.74 13.68
N ALA A 307 10.40 -32.94 12.73
CA ALA A 307 10.04 -33.16 11.35
C ALA A 307 9.24 -34.46 11.21
N GLN A 308 8.19 -34.45 10.42
CA GLN A 308 7.34 -35.59 10.16
C GLN A 308 7.69 -36.20 8.81
N ILE A 309 7.98 -37.50 8.81
CA ILE A 309 8.31 -38.25 7.59
C ILE A 309 7.25 -39.33 7.40
N LEU A 310 6.47 -39.19 6.33
CA LEU A 310 5.48 -40.17 5.92
C LEU A 310 6.07 -41.06 4.84
N THR A 311 6.02 -42.38 5.00
CA THR A 311 6.58 -43.34 4.04
C THR A 311 5.69 -44.58 3.93
N ASP A 312 5.92 -45.41 2.93
CA ASP A 312 5.34 -46.72 2.82
C ASP A 312 5.90 -47.65 3.93
N ARG A 313 5.04 -48.54 4.46
CA ARG A 313 5.39 -49.40 5.58
C ARG A 313 6.61 -50.30 5.29
N ASP A 314 6.67 -50.81 4.07
CA ASP A 314 7.75 -51.74 3.67
C ASP A 314 9.10 -51.05 3.53
N ALA A 315 9.11 -49.73 3.31
CA ALA A 315 10.32 -48.91 3.21
C ALA A 315 10.72 -48.23 4.52
N THR A 316 10.01 -48.50 5.64
CA THR A 316 10.20 -47.81 6.92
C THR A 316 11.64 -47.88 7.42
N SER A 317 12.29 -49.08 7.39
CA SER A 317 13.67 -49.26 7.83
C SER A 317 14.66 -48.44 7.02
N ASP A 318 14.57 -48.50 5.70
CA ASP A 318 15.49 -47.83 4.80
C ASP A 318 15.39 -46.30 4.91
N VAL A 319 14.15 -45.81 5.04
CA VAL A 319 13.87 -44.36 5.25
C VAL A 319 14.39 -43.91 6.61
N GLN A 320 14.18 -44.73 7.67
CA GLN A 320 14.65 -44.39 9.01
C GLN A 320 16.19 -44.35 9.09
N ASP A 321 16.89 -45.33 8.53
CA ASP A 321 18.34 -45.38 8.51
C ASP A 321 18.91 -44.22 7.68
N ARG A 322 18.33 -43.93 6.53
CA ARG A 322 18.74 -42.81 5.68
C ARG A 322 18.50 -41.45 6.35
N ALA A 323 17.40 -41.30 7.04
CA ALA A 323 17.08 -40.07 7.78
C ALA A 323 18.05 -39.85 8.94
N ARG A 324 18.43 -40.91 9.69
CA ARG A 324 19.41 -40.84 10.79
C ARG A 324 20.80 -40.41 10.32
N THR A 325 21.19 -40.76 9.09
CA THR A 325 22.49 -40.37 8.53
C THR A 325 22.49 -38.95 7.98
N THR A 326 21.35 -38.23 8.00
CA THR A 326 21.26 -36.85 7.52
C THR A 326 21.90 -35.91 8.54
N PRO A 327 22.87 -35.07 8.14
CA PRO A 327 23.45 -34.06 9.03
C PRO A 327 22.37 -33.11 9.61
N GLY A 328 22.42 -32.89 10.94
CA GLY A 328 21.43 -32.07 11.63
C GLY A 328 20.20 -32.83 12.13
N VAL A 329 20.09 -34.13 11.88
CA VAL A 329 19.10 -35.03 12.52
C VAL A 329 19.74 -35.73 13.70
N ILE A 330 19.13 -35.62 14.89
CA ILE A 330 19.61 -36.24 16.14
C ILE A 330 19.07 -37.66 16.29
N ASP A 331 17.76 -37.81 16.10
CA ASP A 331 17.07 -39.10 16.26
C ASP A 331 15.88 -39.20 15.32
N VAL A 332 15.52 -40.46 14.99
CA VAL A 332 14.33 -40.77 14.18
C VAL A 332 13.56 -41.87 14.85
N ALA A 333 12.37 -41.56 15.35
CA ALA A 333 11.50 -42.47 16.06
C ALA A 333 10.26 -42.83 15.23
N LEU A 334 9.75 -44.03 15.40
CA LEU A 334 8.46 -44.44 14.87
C LEU A 334 7.36 -43.79 15.70
N ALA A 335 6.51 -42.94 15.05
CA ALA A 335 5.37 -42.33 15.73
C ALA A 335 4.13 -43.23 15.68
N THR A 336 3.75 -43.67 14.49
CA THR A 336 2.59 -44.53 14.29
C THR A 336 2.62 -45.19 12.92
N SER A 337 1.84 -46.26 12.75
CA SER A 337 1.63 -46.93 11.47
C SER A 337 0.12 -47.16 11.26
N SER A 338 -0.36 -46.87 10.08
CA SER A 338 -1.77 -47.08 9.72
C SER A 338 -1.89 -47.56 8.27
N GLY A 339 -2.52 -48.72 8.08
CA GLY A 339 -2.60 -49.37 6.77
C GLY A 339 -1.24 -49.61 6.15
N SER A 340 -1.00 -49.12 4.93
CA SER A 340 0.24 -49.21 4.18
C SER A 340 1.23 -48.11 4.47
N ARG A 341 0.92 -47.14 5.35
CA ARG A 341 1.74 -45.96 5.64
C ARG A 341 2.32 -45.99 7.05
N THR A 342 3.51 -45.45 7.21
CA THR A 342 4.21 -45.25 8.47
C THR A 342 4.60 -43.78 8.63
N LEU A 343 4.35 -43.23 9.81
CA LEU A 343 4.79 -41.91 10.21
C LEU A 343 6.01 -42.02 11.13
N LEU A 344 7.12 -41.43 10.73
CA LEU A 344 8.32 -41.25 11.53
C LEU A 344 8.43 -39.81 12.00
N GLN A 345 9.01 -39.58 13.16
CA GLN A 345 9.36 -38.27 13.71
C GLN A 345 10.88 -38.15 13.79
N ALA A 346 11.46 -37.14 13.11
CA ALA A 346 12.87 -36.83 13.14
C ALA A 346 13.09 -35.58 14.00
N THR A 347 13.85 -35.73 15.08
CA THR A 347 14.26 -34.62 15.95
C THR A 347 15.48 -33.94 15.34
N LEU A 348 15.37 -32.64 15.10
CA LEU A 348 16.45 -31.83 14.55
C LEU A 348 17.37 -31.30 15.65
N ALA A 349 18.62 -31.01 15.30
CA ALA A 349 19.61 -30.46 16.22
C ALA A 349 19.33 -28.99 16.57
N ASP A 350 18.82 -28.26 15.60
CA ASP A 350 18.58 -26.83 15.69
C ASP A 350 17.11 -26.51 16.02
N GLN A 351 16.88 -25.29 16.49
CA GLN A 351 15.51 -24.79 16.74
C GLN A 351 14.66 -24.85 15.47
N PRO A 352 13.38 -25.26 15.55
CA PRO A 352 12.51 -25.53 14.41
C PRO A 352 12.42 -24.39 13.41
N ASP A 353 12.48 -23.15 13.91
CA ASP A 353 12.30 -21.92 13.12
C ASP A 353 13.61 -21.35 12.58
N SER A 354 14.75 -21.97 12.90
CA SER A 354 16.06 -21.48 12.51
C SER A 354 16.37 -21.76 11.02
N PRO A 355 17.17 -20.91 10.37
CA PRO A 355 17.67 -21.19 9.02
C PRO A 355 18.47 -22.52 8.93
N ALA A 356 19.13 -22.91 10.00
CA ALA A 356 19.88 -24.18 10.09
C ALA A 356 18.91 -25.36 10.05
N ALA A 357 17.82 -25.35 10.81
CA ALA A 357 16.78 -26.38 10.77
C ALA A 357 16.11 -26.47 9.39
N GLN A 358 15.82 -25.30 8.76
CA GLN A 358 15.28 -25.27 7.39
C GLN A 358 16.26 -25.90 6.38
N HIS A 359 17.56 -25.63 6.52
CA HIS A 359 18.58 -26.25 5.70
C HIS A 359 18.63 -27.78 5.91
N THR A 360 18.54 -28.23 7.17
CA THR A 360 18.47 -29.68 7.49
C THR A 360 17.27 -30.34 6.82
N ILE A 361 16.07 -29.70 6.81
CA ILE A 361 14.88 -30.20 6.08
C ILE A 361 15.14 -30.29 4.57
N ALA A 362 15.80 -29.31 3.98
CA ALA A 362 16.13 -29.34 2.56
C ALA A 362 17.07 -30.50 2.21
N VAL A 363 18.10 -30.70 3.01
CA VAL A 363 19.05 -31.85 2.88
C VAL A 363 18.34 -33.16 3.11
N LEU A 364 17.49 -33.27 4.14
CA LEU A 364 16.69 -34.46 4.43
C LEU A 364 15.79 -34.86 3.26
N ARG A 365 15.06 -33.87 2.65
CA ARG A 365 14.26 -34.10 1.44
C ARG A 365 15.10 -34.61 0.28
N GLN A 366 16.31 -34.06 0.08
CA GLN A 366 17.21 -34.47 -0.99
C GLN A 366 17.76 -35.88 -0.74
N HIS A 367 18.15 -36.23 0.50
CA HIS A 367 18.62 -37.58 0.85
C HIS A 367 17.53 -38.64 0.66
N LEU A 368 16.30 -38.33 1.06
CA LEU A 368 15.17 -39.26 0.95
C LEU A 368 14.60 -39.36 -0.47
N ALA A 369 14.79 -38.36 -1.34
CA ALA A 369 14.46 -38.43 -2.74
C ALA A 369 15.23 -39.51 -3.52
N ALA A 370 16.35 -39.99 -2.96
CA ALA A 370 17.09 -41.12 -3.50
C ALA A 370 16.41 -42.50 -3.29
N LEU A 371 15.26 -42.54 -2.62
CA LEU A 371 14.43 -43.74 -2.38
C LEU A 371 13.04 -43.53 -3.10
N PRO A 372 12.97 -43.57 -4.42
CA PRO A 372 11.75 -43.22 -5.15
C PRO A 372 10.58 -44.16 -4.85
N ASP A 373 10.84 -45.43 -4.64
CA ASP A 373 9.82 -46.46 -4.36
C ASP A 373 9.20 -46.35 -2.96
N ALA A 374 9.81 -45.55 -2.07
CA ALA A 374 9.34 -45.36 -0.70
C ALA A 374 8.22 -44.28 -0.56
N HIS A 375 7.90 -43.55 -1.60
CA HIS A 375 6.90 -42.47 -1.66
C HIS A 375 6.98 -41.55 -0.42
N VAL A 376 8.18 -41.05 -0.12
CA VAL A 376 8.45 -40.28 1.08
C VAL A 376 7.94 -38.85 0.96
N LEU A 377 7.24 -38.40 2.00
CA LEU A 377 6.86 -36.99 2.18
C LEU A 377 7.45 -36.48 3.50
N VAL A 378 8.12 -35.33 3.45
CA VAL A 378 8.69 -34.67 4.63
C VAL A 378 7.87 -33.42 4.93
N GLY A 379 7.23 -33.41 6.10
CA GLY A 379 6.38 -32.34 6.63
C GLY A 379 6.80 -31.92 8.03
N GLY A 380 5.91 -31.29 8.76
CA GLY A 380 6.16 -30.69 10.07
C GLY A 380 6.37 -29.19 9.99
N THR A 381 6.44 -28.52 11.15
CA THR A 381 6.44 -27.04 11.22
C THR A 381 7.59 -26.40 10.44
N THR A 382 8.81 -26.90 10.62
CA THR A 382 10.00 -26.40 9.90
C THR A 382 9.89 -26.57 8.38
N ALA A 383 9.34 -27.72 7.93
CA ALA A 383 9.13 -27.97 6.51
C ALA A 383 8.09 -27.01 5.90
N VAL A 384 6.99 -26.75 6.62
CA VAL A 384 5.97 -25.76 6.20
C VAL A 384 6.57 -24.35 6.11
N GLN A 385 7.40 -23.94 7.07
CA GLN A 385 8.06 -22.64 7.03
C GLN A 385 9.04 -22.51 5.85
N LEU A 386 9.81 -23.55 5.56
CA LEU A 386 10.68 -23.60 4.38
C LEU A 386 9.87 -23.44 3.09
N ASP A 387 8.74 -24.15 2.98
CA ASP A 387 7.86 -24.09 1.80
C ASP A 387 7.22 -22.71 1.67
N LEU A 388 6.80 -22.09 2.79
CA LEU A 388 6.28 -20.71 2.79
C LEU A 388 7.35 -19.68 2.40
N ALA A 389 8.59 -19.84 2.87
CA ALA A 389 9.70 -18.96 2.49
C ALA A 389 10.01 -19.04 0.99
N HIS A 390 10.04 -20.27 0.43
CA HIS A 390 10.20 -20.50 -1.01
C HIS A 390 9.02 -19.93 -1.81
N GLY A 391 7.79 -20.19 -1.36
CA GLY A 391 6.59 -19.64 -1.97
C GLY A 391 6.57 -18.10 -1.97
N ALA A 392 6.96 -17.47 -0.86
CA ALA A 392 7.07 -16.01 -0.77
C ALA A 392 8.15 -15.45 -1.70
N ALA A 393 9.29 -16.14 -1.86
CA ALA A 393 10.32 -15.75 -2.80
C ALA A 393 9.82 -15.84 -4.26
N TYR A 394 9.12 -16.92 -4.61
CA TYR A 394 8.51 -17.09 -5.92
C TYR A 394 7.43 -16.03 -6.18
N ASP A 395 6.53 -15.81 -5.22
CA ASP A 395 5.47 -14.79 -5.33
C ASP A 395 6.07 -13.40 -5.57
N ARG A 396 7.14 -13.03 -4.87
CA ARG A 396 7.86 -11.77 -5.11
C ARG A 396 8.42 -11.70 -6.54
N ALA A 397 9.06 -12.78 -7.00
CA ALA A 397 9.68 -12.82 -8.33
C ALA A 397 8.65 -12.71 -9.47
N VAL A 398 7.42 -13.19 -9.27
CA VAL A 398 6.36 -13.19 -10.30
C VAL A 398 5.43 -11.97 -10.16
N VAL A 399 4.92 -11.71 -8.95
CA VAL A 399 3.88 -10.69 -8.74
C VAL A 399 4.43 -9.27 -8.84
N MET A 400 5.64 -9.00 -8.29
CA MET A 400 6.19 -7.64 -8.35
C MET A 400 6.41 -7.14 -9.78
N PRO A 401 7.07 -7.89 -10.69
CA PRO A 401 7.20 -7.47 -12.09
C PRO A 401 5.85 -7.35 -12.80
N LEU A 402 4.90 -8.24 -12.51
CA LEU A 402 3.57 -8.19 -13.10
C LEU A 402 2.82 -6.90 -12.71
N VAL A 403 2.86 -6.53 -11.42
CA VAL A 403 2.28 -5.26 -10.93
C VAL A 403 2.96 -4.06 -11.59
N LEU A 404 4.30 -4.06 -11.69
CA LEU A 404 5.03 -2.97 -12.37
C LEU A 404 4.64 -2.86 -13.84
N ALA A 405 4.46 -3.99 -14.54
CA ALA A 405 4.03 -4.01 -15.94
C ALA A 405 2.61 -3.45 -16.10
N VAL A 406 1.66 -3.85 -15.23
CA VAL A 406 0.29 -3.35 -15.24
C VAL A 406 0.24 -1.85 -14.96
N VAL A 407 0.95 -1.40 -13.93
CA VAL A 407 1.03 0.02 -13.56
C VAL A 407 1.68 0.85 -14.68
N LEU A 408 2.76 0.34 -15.28
CA LEU A 408 3.41 0.99 -16.42
C LEU A 408 2.44 1.13 -17.59
N LEU A 409 1.70 0.07 -17.92
CA LEU A 409 0.70 0.09 -19.00
C LEU A 409 -0.37 1.16 -18.74
N VAL A 410 -0.93 1.21 -17.54
CA VAL A 410 -1.94 2.22 -17.18
C VAL A 410 -1.37 3.64 -17.30
N LEU A 411 -0.17 3.87 -16.78
CA LEU A 411 0.49 5.18 -16.90
C LEU A 411 0.79 5.58 -18.34
N LEU A 412 1.22 4.64 -19.19
CA LEU A 412 1.45 4.84 -20.64
C LEU A 412 0.17 5.29 -21.33
N LEU A 413 -0.94 4.59 -21.09
CA LEU A 413 -2.25 4.90 -21.68
C LEU A 413 -2.77 6.27 -21.23
N LEU A 414 -2.60 6.59 -19.96
CA LEU A 414 -3.12 7.83 -19.35
C LEU A 414 -2.31 9.06 -19.77
N LEU A 415 -0.99 9.00 -19.63
CA LEU A 415 -0.10 10.14 -19.90
C LEU A 415 0.23 10.29 -21.40
N ARG A 416 0.02 9.24 -22.18
CA ARG A 416 0.37 9.21 -23.62
C ARG A 416 1.80 9.67 -23.89
N ALA A 417 2.71 9.23 -23.04
CA ALA A 417 4.14 9.50 -23.05
C ALA A 417 4.87 8.23 -22.59
N LEU A 418 6.15 8.08 -22.92
CA LEU A 418 6.97 6.96 -22.50
C LEU A 418 7.90 7.35 -21.33
N VAL A 419 8.51 8.53 -21.42
CA VAL A 419 9.51 8.96 -20.43
C VAL A 419 8.88 9.22 -19.06
N ALA A 420 7.75 9.94 -18.99
CA ALA A 420 7.09 10.22 -17.73
C ALA A 420 6.70 8.94 -16.96
N PRO A 421 6.00 7.95 -17.54
CA PRO A 421 5.67 6.69 -16.87
C PRO A 421 6.89 5.93 -16.34
N LEU A 422 7.95 5.80 -17.15
CA LEU A 422 9.17 5.11 -16.72
C LEU A 422 9.86 5.79 -15.54
N LEU A 423 9.94 7.12 -15.56
CA LEU A 423 10.50 7.88 -14.45
C LEU A 423 9.65 7.78 -13.19
N LEU A 424 8.31 7.88 -13.33
CA LEU A 424 7.41 7.70 -12.21
C LEU A 424 7.55 6.31 -11.60
N LEU A 425 7.62 5.28 -12.43
CA LEU A 425 7.81 3.91 -11.95
C LEU A 425 9.15 3.75 -11.23
N ALA A 426 10.24 4.30 -11.79
CA ALA A 426 11.55 4.29 -11.15
C ALA A 426 11.55 5.00 -9.79
N THR A 427 10.85 6.14 -9.66
CA THR A 427 10.72 6.86 -8.38
C THR A 427 9.91 6.06 -7.35
N VAL A 428 8.88 5.33 -7.78
CA VAL A 428 8.07 4.48 -6.89
C VAL A 428 8.89 3.28 -6.41
N VAL A 429 9.66 2.63 -7.27
CA VAL A 429 10.55 1.53 -6.88
C VAL A 429 11.63 2.00 -5.90
N LEU A 430 12.22 3.17 -6.15
CA LEU A 430 13.20 3.77 -5.24
C LEU A 430 12.58 4.13 -3.88
N SER A 431 11.38 4.68 -3.88
CA SER A 431 10.62 5.01 -2.66
C SER A 431 10.29 3.76 -1.85
N TYR A 432 9.85 2.68 -2.54
CA TYR A 432 9.60 1.39 -1.91
C TYR A 432 10.87 0.82 -1.26
N GLY A 433 11.99 0.82 -2.00
CA GLY A 433 13.27 0.35 -1.44
C GLY A 433 13.69 1.13 -0.20
N ALA A 434 13.55 2.47 -0.24
CA ALA A 434 13.82 3.33 0.92
C ALA A 434 12.88 3.05 2.09
N ALA A 435 11.58 2.89 1.82
CA ALA A 435 10.59 2.61 2.86
C ALA A 435 10.87 1.28 3.55
N LEU A 436 11.11 0.22 2.79
CA LEU A 436 11.40 -1.10 3.34
C LEU A 436 12.73 -1.11 4.10
N GLY A 437 13.80 -0.48 3.54
CA GLY A 437 15.09 -0.41 4.21
C GLY A 437 15.06 0.36 5.52
N VAL A 438 14.38 1.53 5.56
CA VAL A 438 14.18 2.28 6.81
C VAL A 438 13.33 1.49 7.80
N SER A 439 12.32 0.75 7.31
CA SER A 439 11.46 -0.06 8.17
C SER A 439 12.20 -1.21 8.82
N VAL A 440 13.10 -1.89 8.10
CA VAL A 440 13.94 -2.96 8.67
C VAL A 440 14.79 -2.41 9.82
N LEU A 441 15.44 -1.27 9.65
CA LEU A 441 16.20 -0.62 10.72
C LEU A 441 15.30 -0.22 11.91
N LEU A 442 14.06 0.18 11.64
CA LEU A 442 13.09 0.48 12.70
C LEU A 442 12.65 -0.79 13.43
N PHE A 443 12.46 -1.91 12.71
CA PHE A 443 12.08 -3.18 13.32
C PHE A 443 13.17 -3.69 14.28
N ASP A 444 14.42 -3.60 13.87
CA ASP A 444 15.56 -3.93 14.75
C ASP A 444 15.59 -3.03 15.99
N ALA A 445 15.37 -1.73 15.82
CA ALA A 445 15.30 -0.77 16.92
C ALA A 445 14.12 -1.04 17.89
N LEU A 446 13.01 -1.60 17.38
CA LEU A 446 11.85 -2.03 18.17
C LEU A 446 12.02 -3.43 18.80
N GLY A 447 13.13 -4.13 18.52
CA GLY A 447 13.41 -5.46 19.05
C GLY A 447 12.59 -6.59 18.40
N LEU A 448 12.11 -6.39 17.16
CA LEU A 448 11.41 -7.45 16.42
C LEU A 448 12.42 -8.50 15.93
N ALA A 449 12.08 -9.78 16.07
CA ALA A 449 13.00 -10.91 15.87
C ALA A 449 13.34 -11.24 14.40
N GLY A 450 12.88 -10.44 13.45
CA GLY A 450 13.05 -10.66 12.01
C GLY A 450 11.88 -10.06 11.25
N THR A 451 11.87 -10.21 9.92
CA THR A 451 10.79 -9.71 9.04
C THR A 451 10.03 -10.89 8.42
N ASP A 452 8.70 -10.87 8.49
CA ASP A 452 7.87 -11.90 7.86
C ASP A 452 8.12 -11.93 6.34
N PRO A 453 8.30 -13.12 5.73
CA PRO A 453 8.58 -13.27 4.29
C PRO A 453 7.52 -12.66 3.35
N SER A 454 6.30 -12.43 3.81
CA SER A 454 5.21 -11.82 3.02
C SER A 454 5.24 -10.29 3.02
N VAL A 455 5.87 -9.67 4.04
CA VAL A 455 5.89 -8.20 4.20
C VAL A 455 6.46 -7.45 3.00
N PRO A 456 7.59 -7.87 2.40
CA PRO A 456 8.11 -7.18 1.22
C PRO A 456 7.12 -7.14 0.06
N LEU A 457 6.40 -8.23 -0.21
CA LEU A 457 5.40 -8.28 -1.27
C LEU A 457 4.19 -7.41 -0.97
N LEU A 458 3.64 -7.51 0.24
CA LEU A 458 2.46 -6.76 0.66
C LEU A 458 2.74 -5.26 0.72
N ALA A 459 3.87 -4.86 1.31
CA ALA A 459 4.29 -3.47 1.35
C ALA A 459 4.53 -2.90 -0.06
N PHE A 460 5.19 -3.67 -0.94
CA PHE A 460 5.35 -3.29 -2.35
C PHE A 460 4.01 -3.04 -3.02
N LEU A 461 3.09 -3.98 -2.88
CA LEU A 461 1.78 -3.93 -3.52
C LEU A 461 1.01 -2.67 -3.08
N PHE A 462 0.96 -2.39 -1.77
CA PHE A 462 0.26 -1.21 -1.26
C PHE A 462 0.95 0.08 -1.63
N LEU A 463 2.27 0.16 -1.52
CA LEU A 463 3.02 1.37 -1.87
C LEU A 463 2.95 1.69 -3.35
N VAL A 464 3.05 0.68 -4.23
CA VAL A 464 2.95 0.88 -5.67
C VAL A 464 1.51 1.21 -6.06
N ALA A 465 0.52 0.43 -5.59
CA ALA A 465 -0.88 0.62 -5.96
C ALA A 465 -1.41 1.99 -5.50
N LEU A 466 -1.20 2.36 -4.22
CA LEU A 466 -1.67 3.62 -3.65
C LEU A 466 -0.75 4.80 -3.99
N GLY A 467 0.55 4.54 -4.19
CA GLY A 467 1.53 5.55 -4.56
C GLY A 467 1.32 6.09 -5.97
N VAL A 468 0.98 5.22 -6.92
CA VAL A 468 0.79 5.62 -8.32
C VAL A 468 -0.44 6.51 -8.51
N ASP A 469 -1.49 6.33 -7.72
CA ASP A 469 -2.73 7.10 -7.81
C ASP A 469 -2.50 8.61 -7.75
N TYR A 470 -1.69 9.04 -6.81
CA TYR A 470 -1.39 10.47 -6.67
C TYR A 470 -0.41 10.98 -7.73
N ASN A 471 0.49 10.12 -8.23
CA ASN A 471 1.34 10.46 -9.37
C ASN A 471 0.50 10.67 -10.63
N ILE A 472 -0.53 9.84 -10.83
CA ILE A 472 -1.55 10.02 -11.87
C ILE A 472 -2.22 11.38 -11.73
N PHE A 473 -2.68 11.72 -10.52
CA PHE A 473 -3.39 12.97 -10.26
C PHE A 473 -2.50 14.20 -10.50
N LEU A 474 -1.26 14.20 -9.97
CA LEU A 474 -0.30 15.26 -10.18
C LEU A 474 0.03 15.45 -11.67
N MET A 475 0.43 14.36 -12.34
CA MET A 475 0.90 14.43 -13.73
C MET A 475 -0.23 14.71 -14.73
N THR A 476 -1.44 14.25 -14.47
CA THR A 476 -2.62 14.63 -15.26
C THR A 476 -2.87 16.13 -15.16
N ARG A 477 -2.76 16.71 -13.96
CA ARG A 477 -2.90 18.15 -13.75
C ARG A 477 -1.78 18.95 -14.38
N VAL A 478 -0.53 18.48 -14.25
CA VAL A 478 0.63 19.07 -14.92
C VAL A 478 0.43 19.06 -16.43
N ARG A 479 -0.03 17.94 -17.00
CA ARG A 479 -0.31 17.81 -18.45
C ARG A 479 -1.40 18.79 -18.92
N GLU A 480 -2.49 18.93 -18.16
CA GLU A 480 -3.56 19.89 -18.44
C GLU A 480 -3.03 21.34 -18.47
N GLN A 481 -2.21 21.71 -17.50
CA GLN A 481 -1.59 23.03 -17.43
C GLN A 481 -0.49 23.24 -18.49
N THR A 482 0.22 22.17 -18.86
CA THR A 482 1.25 22.20 -19.92
C THR A 482 0.66 22.55 -21.27
N LEU A 483 -0.56 22.06 -21.58
CA LEU A 483 -1.27 22.40 -22.82
C LEU A 483 -1.53 23.91 -22.98
N ARG A 484 -1.62 24.65 -21.88
CA ARG A 484 -1.95 26.09 -21.87
C ARG A 484 -0.74 26.98 -21.68
N HIS A 485 0.27 26.54 -20.92
CA HIS A 485 1.31 27.43 -20.40
C HIS A 485 2.76 26.89 -20.60
N GLY A 486 2.91 25.72 -21.25
CA GLY A 486 4.20 25.03 -21.34
C GLY A 486 4.54 24.21 -20.09
N THR A 487 5.55 23.34 -20.19
CA THR A 487 5.84 22.32 -19.16
C THR A 487 6.30 22.95 -17.84
N ARG A 488 7.24 23.92 -17.87
CA ARG A 488 7.75 24.53 -16.62
C ARG A 488 6.66 25.26 -15.83
N ALA A 489 5.92 26.14 -16.49
CA ALA A 489 4.83 26.88 -15.85
C ALA A 489 3.68 25.94 -15.45
N GLY A 490 3.40 24.92 -16.28
CA GLY A 490 2.41 23.87 -16.02
C GLY A 490 2.74 23.06 -14.77
N THR A 491 4.02 22.67 -14.58
CA THR A 491 4.49 21.94 -13.40
C THR A 491 4.31 22.75 -12.12
N LEU A 492 4.74 24.02 -12.12
CA LEU A 492 4.64 24.88 -10.95
C LEU A 492 3.18 25.14 -10.56
N ARG A 493 2.31 25.42 -11.55
CA ARG A 493 0.86 25.59 -11.32
C ARG A 493 0.18 24.30 -10.89
N GLY A 494 0.57 23.15 -11.47
CA GLY A 494 0.10 21.84 -11.05
C GLY A 494 0.45 21.56 -9.60
N LEU A 495 1.70 21.76 -9.20
CA LEU A 495 2.18 21.56 -7.84
C LEU A 495 1.45 22.46 -6.83
N THR A 496 1.30 23.76 -7.12
CA THR A 496 0.59 24.70 -6.23
C THR A 496 -0.89 24.38 -6.07
N ALA A 497 -1.54 23.89 -7.13
CA ALA A 497 -2.96 23.53 -7.11
C ALA A 497 -3.23 22.21 -6.37
N THR A 498 -2.32 21.24 -6.45
CA THR A 498 -2.55 19.87 -5.93
C THR A 498 -1.80 19.57 -4.64
N GLY A 499 -0.70 20.27 -4.37
CA GLY A 499 0.22 19.93 -3.27
C GLY A 499 -0.46 19.83 -1.91
N GLY A 500 -1.32 20.78 -1.55
CA GLY A 500 -2.03 20.76 -0.26
C GLY A 500 -3.00 19.57 -0.13
N VAL A 501 -3.71 19.22 -1.19
CA VAL A 501 -4.65 18.10 -1.20
C VAL A 501 -3.90 16.77 -1.10
N ILE A 502 -2.85 16.62 -1.93
CA ILE A 502 -2.03 15.41 -1.94
C ILE A 502 -1.36 15.18 -0.58
N THR A 503 -0.81 16.24 0.04
CA THR A 503 -0.16 16.10 1.36
C THR A 503 -1.15 15.72 2.45
N SER A 504 -2.34 16.32 2.46
CA SER A 504 -3.36 15.97 3.44
C SER A 504 -3.87 14.55 3.27
N ALA A 505 -4.06 14.11 2.03
CA ALA A 505 -4.49 12.76 1.71
C ALA A 505 -3.42 11.72 2.07
N GLY A 506 -2.15 11.96 1.70
CA GLY A 506 -1.05 11.07 2.09
C GLY A 506 -0.87 10.94 3.61
N LEU A 507 -1.10 12.04 4.37
CA LEU A 507 -1.07 11.98 5.84
C LEU A 507 -2.21 11.10 6.40
N VAL A 508 -3.42 11.22 5.86
CA VAL A 508 -4.56 10.37 6.25
C VAL A 508 -4.26 8.92 5.95
N LEU A 509 -3.79 8.62 4.74
CA LEU A 509 -3.45 7.27 4.32
C LEU A 509 -2.34 6.65 5.21
N ALA A 510 -1.26 7.38 5.44
CA ALA A 510 -0.16 6.92 6.31
C ALA A 510 -0.65 6.63 7.73
N ALA A 511 -1.46 7.52 8.31
CA ALA A 511 -2.00 7.32 9.65
C ALA A 511 -3.01 6.16 9.71
N THR A 512 -3.79 5.93 8.65
CA THR A 512 -4.70 4.79 8.56
C THR A 512 -3.91 3.47 8.54
N PHE A 513 -2.83 3.38 7.75
CA PHE A 513 -1.96 2.19 7.77
C PHE A 513 -1.20 2.03 9.08
N ALA A 514 -0.81 3.12 9.73
CA ALA A 514 -0.17 3.07 11.05
C ALA A 514 -1.08 2.45 12.13
N THR A 515 -2.41 2.44 11.95
CA THR A 515 -3.32 1.75 12.88
C THR A 515 -3.14 0.23 12.91
N LEU A 516 -2.60 -0.37 11.83
CA LEU A 516 -2.23 -1.78 11.83
C LEU A 516 -1.15 -2.11 12.88
N ALA A 517 -0.31 -1.13 13.23
CA ALA A 517 0.72 -1.33 14.24
C ALA A 517 0.18 -1.45 15.69
N VAL A 518 -1.09 -1.18 15.91
CA VAL A 518 -1.75 -1.38 17.22
C VAL A 518 -2.14 -2.85 17.43
N LEU A 519 -2.18 -3.63 16.38
CA LEU A 519 -2.60 -5.03 16.42
C LEU A 519 -1.56 -5.95 17.08
N PRO A 520 -2.01 -7.06 17.67
CA PRO A 520 -1.13 -7.98 18.40
C PRO A 520 -0.25 -8.86 17.50
N LEU A 521 -0.46 -8.84 16.17
CA LEU A 521 0.30 -9.62 15.19
C LEU A 521 1.43 -8.79 14.58
N VAL A 522 2.65 -9.31 14.65
CA VAL A 522 3.87 -8.62 14.18
C VAL A 522 3.81 -8.33 12.68
N VAL A 523 3.34 -9.27 11.85
CA VAL A 523 3.21 -9.07 10.39
C VAL A 523 2.36 -7.84 10.03
N LEU A 524 1.27 -7.59 10.76
CA LEU A 524 0.42 -6.42 10.53
C LEU A 524 1.11 -5.12 10.98
N THR A 525 1.87 -5.18 12.07
CA THR A 525 2.71 -4.07 12.52
C THR A 525 3.77 -3.72 11.47
N GLU A 526 4.47 -4.71 10.93
CA GLU A 526 5.49 -4.54 9.91
C GLU A 526 4.93 -3.95 8.62
N VAL A 527 3.82 -4.51 8.11
CA VAL A 527 3.12 -3.97 6.92
C VAL A 527 2.64 -2.55 7.18
N GLY A 528 1.97 -2.32 8.32
CA GLY A 528 1.41 -1.03 8.69
C GLY A 528 2.47 0.07 8.78
N LEU A 529 3.57 -0.18 9.49
CA LEU A 529 4.67 0.77 9.61
C LEU A 529 5.40 1.00 8.29
N THR A 530 5.68 -0.07 7.52
CA THR A 530 6.36 0.05 6.22
C THR A 530 5.53 0.85 5.24
N VAL A 531 4.23 0.58 5.14
CA VAL A 531 3.34 1.32 4.24
C VAL A 531 3.16 2.76 4.74
N ALA A 532 2.99 2.99 6.03
CA ALA A 532 2.86 4.35 6.58
C ALA A 532 4.11 5.19 6.29
N LEU A 533 5.31 4.67 6.57
CA LEU A 533 6.58 5.33 6.26
C LEU A 533 6.74 5.56 4.76
N GLY A 534 6.44 4.56 3.94
CA GLY A 534 6.55 4.66 2.49
C GLY A 534 5.61 5.72 1.90
N VAL A 535 4.37 5.80 2.37
CA VAL A 535 3.41 6.85 1.97
C VAL A 535 3.89 8.24 2.39
N LEU A 536 4.49 8.38 3.58
CA LEU A 536 5.08 9.66 4.01
C LEU A 536 6.28 10.04 3.13
N LEU A 537 7.22 9.11 2.88
CA LEU A 537 8.36 9.34 1.99
C LEU A 537 7.89 9.72 0.57
N ASP A 538 6.91 8.99 0.05
CA ASP A 538 6.35 9.26 -1.27
C ASP A 538 5.67 10.64 -1.32
N THR A 539 4.89 11.00 -0.30
CA THR A 539 4.17 12.28 -0.25
C THR A 539 5.10 13.47 -0.11
N PHE A 540 6.07 13.42 0.80
CA PHE A 540 6.92 14.57 1.12
C PHE A 540 8.19 14.66 0.27
N LEU A 541 8.82 13.53 -0.08
CA LEU A 541 10.05 13.53 -0.87
C LEU A 541 9.78 13.31 -2.36
N VAL A 542 9.06 12.24 -2.71
CA VAL A 542 8.89 11.89 -4.12
C VAL A 542 8.01 12.91 -4.84
N ARG A 543 6.79 13.11 -4.37
CA ARG A 543 5.79 13.98 -5.05
C ARG A 543 6.03 15.45 -4.87
N SER A 544 6.51 15.85 -3.69
CA SER A 544 6.72 17.27 -3.42
C SER A 544 8.04 17.79 -3.97
N LEU A 545 9.07 16.94 -4.11
CA LEU A 545 10.42 17.34 -4.51
C LEU A 545 10.89 16.62 -5.77
N LEU A 546 10.95 15.27 -5.75
CA LEU A 546 11.61 14.48 -6.79
C LEU A 546 10.90 14.58 -8.14
N VAL A 547 9.61 14.24 -8.21
CA VAL A 547 8.84 14.24 -9.46
C VAL A 547 8.73 15.64 -10.08
N PRO A 548 8.41 16.73 -9.32
CA PRO A 548 8.40 18.07 -9.90
C PRO A 548 9.79 18.52 -10.36
N ALA A 549 10.86 18.19 -9.62
CA ALA A 549 12.22 18.56 -10.01
C ALA A 549 12.68 17.86 -11.29
N LEU A 550 12.38 16.55 -11.43
CA LEU A 550 12.61 15.78 -12.66
C LEU A 550 11.81 16.36 -13.84
N THR A 551 10.55 16.72 -13.62
CA THR A 551 9.71 17.33 -14.66
C THR A 551 10.23 18.69 -15.10
N LEU A 552 10.76 19.51 -14.17
CA LEU A 552 11.36 20.79 -14.47
C LEU A 552 12.71 20.69 -15.20
N ASP A 553 13.50 19.65 -14.89
CA ASP A 553 14.82 19.43 -15.50
C ASP A 553 14.71 18.88 -16.93
N LEU A 554 13.81 17.92 -17.14
CA LEU A 554 13.57 17.29 -18.44
C LEU A 554 12.68 18.15 -19.36
N ASP A 555 11.90 19.07 -18.79
CA ASP A 555 10.98 19.96 -19.49
C ASP A 555 10.11 19.19 -20.52
N ARG A 556 10.11 19.60 -21.81
CA ARG A 556 9.30 18.99 -22.87
C ARG A 556 9.63 17.51 -23.12
N TYR A 557 10.86 17.08 -22.89
CA TYR A 557 11.29 15.70 -23.15
C TYR A 557 10.56 14.66 -22.28
N ILE A 558 10.04 15.07 -21.12
CA ILE A 558 9.25 14.16 -20.26
C ILE A 558 7.99 13.62 -20.96
N TRP A 559 7.48 14.35 -21.97
CA TRP A 559 6.30 13.96 -22.75
C TRP A 559 6.63 13.16 -24.02
N TRP A 560 7.91 12.80 -24.25
CA TRP A 560 8.30 12.02 -25.42
C TRP A 560 7.67 10.62 -25.40
N PRO A 561 7.18 10.05 -26.52
CA PRO A 561 7.11 10.59 -27.91
C PRO A 561 5.83 11.39 -28.20
N GLY A 562 5.07 11.80 -27.20
CA GLY A 562 3.78 12.48 -27.32
C GLY A 562 3.85 13.83 -28.06
N ARG A 563 2.68 14.34 -28.48
CA ARG A 563 2.56 15.63 -29.20
C ARG A 563 3.12 16.81 -28.41
N LEU A 564 3.05 16.80 -27.07
CA LEU A 564 3.56 17.86 -26.22
C LEU A 564 5.10 18.01 -26.26
N ALA A 565 5.81 16.95 -26.65
CA ALA A 565 7.26 17.03 -26.87
C ALA A 565 7.62 17.71 -28.20
N ARG A 566 6.75 17.59 -29.22
CA ARG A 566 7.03 18.02 -30.60
C ARG A 566 6.53 19.44 -30.89
N HIS A 567 5.40 19.83 -30.31
CA HIS A 567 4.74 21.11 -30.53
C HIS A 567 4.54 21.79 -29.19
N PRO A 568 5.52 22.66 -28.74
CA PRO A 568 5.27 23.47 -27.57
C PRO A 568 4.06 24.38 -27.86
N PRO A 569 3.15 24.57 -26.87
CA PRO A 569 2.02 25.47 -27.07
C PRO A 569 2.56 26.85 -27.47
N ALA A 570 1.96 27.45 -28.50
CA ALA A 570 2.30 28.82 -28.88
C ALA A 570 2.02 29.69 -27.65
N ILE A 571 3.06 30.25 -27.07
CA ILE A 571 2.94 31.25 -26.02
C ILE A 571 2.20 32.40 -26.70
N ALA A 572 0.94 32.65 -26.32
CA ALA A 572 0.22 33.84 -26.76
C ALA A 572 1.08 35.03 -26.35
N SER A 573 1.71 35.68 -27.35
CA SER A 573 2.47 36.90 -27.13
C SER A 573 1.55 37.91 -26.44
N PRO A 574 2.00 38.63 -25.40
CA PRO A 574 1.19 39.65 -24.73
C PRO A 574 0.78 40.76 -25.67
N ASP A 575 1.46 40.89 -26.80
CA ASP A 575 1.22 41.92 -27.82
C ASP A 575 0.20 41.39 -28.85
N GLY A 576 -1.07 41.71 -28.62
CA GLY A 576 -2.15 41.52 -29.55
C GLY A 576 -2.02 42.41 -30.81
N ASN A 577 -0.85 42.37 -31.48
CA ASN A 577 -0.67 43.07 -32.75
C ASN A 577 -0.85 42.07 -33.91
N THR A 578 -2.09 41.71 -34.18
CA THR A 578 -2.51 41.20 -35.47
C THR A 578 -2.65 42.39 -36.43
N GLN A 579 -1.54 43.06 -36.69
CA GLN A 579 -1.47 43.94 -37.82
C GLN A 579 -1.09 43.13 -39.07
N ASP A 580 -2.15 42.87 -39.84
CA ASP A 580 -2.23 43.14 -41.27
C ASP A 580 -1.14 42.53 -42.17
N ARG A 581 -1.32 41.23 -42.50
CA ARG A 581 -0.72 40.65 -43.70
C ARG A 581 -1.73 40.53 -44.85
N THR A 582 -2.46 41.63 -45.12
CA THR A 582 -3.22 41.84 -46.37
C THR A 582 -2.98 43.24 -46.90
N ARG A 583 -1.73 43.50 -47.39
CA ARG A 583 -1.51 44.55 -48.38
C ARG A 583 -1.57 43.91 -49.76
N PRO A 584 -2.56 44.27 -50.61
CA PRO A 584 -2.51 43.89 -52.01
C PRO A 584 -1.38 44.69 -52.69
N LYS A 585 -0.60 44.00 -53.52
CA LYS A 585 0.36 44.62 -54.44
C LYS A 585 -0.39 45.61 -55.35
N GLN A 586 -0.16 46.90 -55.13
CA GLN A 586 -0.52 47.91 -56.11
C GLN A 586 0.40 47.79 -57.30
N ALA A 587 -0.21 47.46 -58.45
CA ALA A 587 0.42 47.51 -59.75
C ALA A 587 0.62 48.98 -60.15
N PHE A 588 1.83 49.36 -60.53
CA PHE A 588 2.12 50.61 -61.19
C PHE A 588 1.72 50.48 -62.67
N PRO A 589 0.99 51.48 -63.25
CA PRO A 589 0.86 51.55 -64.68
C PRO A 589 2.07 52.22 -65.31
N SER A 590 2.53 51.59 -66.36
CA SER A 590 3.53 52.13 -67.30
C SER A 590 2.91 53.27 -68.16
N SER A 591 3.52 54.40 -68.20
CA SER A 591 3.62 55.29 -69.38
C SER A 591 4.85 56.18 -69.23
#